data_0b4bcdcd31578fe586b4a4d54e6595fc
#
_entry.id   0b4bcdcd31578fe586b4a4d54e6595fc
#
_cell.length_a   1.000
_cell.length_b   1.000
_cell.length_c   1.000
_cell.angle_alpha   90.00
_cell.angle_beta   90.00
_cell.angle_gamma   90.00
#
_symmetry.space_group_name_H-M   'P 1'
#
loop_
_entity.id
_entity.type
_entity.pdbx_description
1 polymer ?
#
loop_
_entity_poly.entity_id
_entity_poly.type
_entity_poly.pdbx_seq_one_letter_code
_entity_poly.pdbx_strand_id
1 'polypeptide(L)'
;MFDFVSFIPRAIVQGIPLLFGSTGETLTEKSGNLNLGIAGVMYVGGISGVIGAFLYEQAAGGAAGMNGFLAIMIPLLSCLLGSLLMGLLYCFLTVTLRANQNVTGLAMTTFGVGFGNFMGGSLIKLTGSEVPSIALSATNSYFSKSLPLADKLGWFGQIFLSYGFLAYLAVAIALIAAYVLKHTRVGLHLRSVGENPQTADAAGIDVKKYKYVATCVGSMIAGLGGLYYVMDYACGVWSNDAFGDRGWLAIALVIFTVWKPNIGVLASFLFGGLYILHIFLPSGTNLAVKELYKMIPYVVTIIVLIITSVRSKRENQPPASLGLPYFREER
;
A
#
# COMPACT_ATOMS: atom_id res chain seq x y z
N MET A 1 2.71 32.79 3.31
CA MET A 1 1.94 32.49 2.09
C MET A 1 2.03 30.99 1.86
N PHE A 2 0.93 30.31 1.59
CA PHE A 2 0.95 28.86 1.36
C PHE A 2 1.64 28.57 0.01
N ASP A 3 2.72 27.78 0.03
CA ASP A 3 3.50 27.45 -1.16
C ASP A 3 2.96 26.19 -1.83
N PHE A 4 2.10 26.38 -2.84
CA PHE A 4 1.50 25.29 -3.60
C PHE A 4 2.54 24.50 -4.41
N VAL A 5 3.61 25.12 -4.86
CA VAL A 5 4.65 24.45 -5.69
C VAL A 5 5.41 23.41 -4.87
N SER A 6 5.67 23.68 -3.60
CA SER A 6 6.30 22.72 -2.70
C SER A 6 5.30 21.74 -2.06
N PHE A 7 4.02 22.14 -1.91
CA PHE A 7 2.99 21.31 -1.30
C PHE A 7 2.58 20.12 -2.19
N ILE A 8 2.31 20.38 -3.49
CA ILE A 8 1.79 19.35 -4.41
C ILE A 8 2.74 18.16 -4.55
N PRO A 9 4.06 18.32 -4.80
CA PRO A 9 4.98 17.19 -4.87
C PRO A 9 5.02 16.37 -3.58
N ARG A 10 5.04 17.03 -2.42
CA ARG A 10 5.04 16.33 -1.13
C ARG A 10 3.72 15.58 -0.88
N ALA A 11 2.59 16.14 -1.29
CA ALA A 11 1.29 15.47 -1.22
C ALA A 11 1.26 14.20 -2.09
N ILE A 12 1.83 14.26 -3.30
CA ILE A 12 1.96 13.11 -4.19
C ILE A 12 2.84 12.04 -3.56
N VAL A 13 4.05 12.38 -3.10
CA VAL A 13 4.97 11.44 -2.45
C VAL A 13 4.33 10.76 -1.24
N GLN A 14 3.57 11.49 -0.43
CA GLN A 14 2.83 10.93 0.69
C GLN A 14 1.65 10.06 0.27
N GLY A 15 1.02 10.36 -0.88
CA GLY A 15 -0.13 9.63 -1.41
C GLY A 15 0.22 8.28 -2.05
N ILE A 16 1.44 8.11 -2.60
CA ILE A 16 1.82 6.90 -3.32
C ILE A 16 1.74 5.61 -2.47
N PRO A 17 2.24 5.56 -1.21
CA PRO A 17 2.06 4.37 -0.38
C PRO A 17 0.59 4.02 -0.17
N LEU A 18 -0.26 5.05 -0.01
CA LEU A 18 -1.71 4.87 0.13
C LEU A 18 -2.34 4.32 -1.16
N LEU A 19 -1.85 4.76 -2.32
CA LEU A 19 -2.31 4.27 -3.63
C LEU A 19 -1.99 2.78 -3.82
N PHE A 20 -0.76 2.36 -3.50
CA PHE A 20 -0.39 0.95 -3.54
C PHE A 20 -1.25 0.11 -2.58
N GLY A 21 -1.36 0.54 -1.32
CA GLY A 21 -2.14 -0.15 -0.30
C GLY A 21 -3.61 -0.27 -0.69
N SER A 22 -4.25 0.83 -1.07
CA SER A 22 -5.67 0.85 -1.45
C SER A 22 -5.96 0.08 -2.75
N THR A 23 -5.04 0.10 -3.72
CA THR A 23 -5.19 -0.67 -4.96
C THR A 23 -5.10 -2.17 -4.67
N GLY A 24 -4.12 -2.59 -3.87
CA GLY A 24 -3.97 -3.98 -3.44
C GLY A 24 -5.17 -4.46 -2.65
N GLU A 25 -5.64 -3.67 -1.69
CA GLU A 25 -6.79 -4.02 -0.87
C GLU A 25 -8.09 -4.03 -1.67
N THR A 26 -8.27 -3.10 -2.63
CA THR A 26 -9.43 -3.14 -3.53
C THR A 26 -9.51 -4.46 -4.31
N LEU A 27 -8.40 -5.03 -4.77
CA LEU A 27 -8.39 -6.34 -5.45
C LEU A 27 -8.79 -7.46 -4.48
N THR A 28 -8.28 -7.43 -3.26
CA THR A 28 -8.58 -8.39 -2.20
C THR A 28 -10.07 -8.34 -1.84
N GLU A 29 -10.60 -7.17 -1.54
CA GLU A 29 -12.00 -6.99 -1.13
C GLU A 29 -12.99 -7.28 -2.27
N LYS A 30 -12.63 -6.98 -3.53
CA LYS A 30 -13.45 -7.37 -4.70
C LYS A 30 -13.58 -8.88 -4.87
N SER A 31 -12.76 -9.70 -4.23
CA SER A 31 -12.93 -11.16 -4.12
C SER A 31 -13.84 -11.60 -2.97
N GLY A 32 -14.30 -10.68 -2.12
CA GLY A 32 -15.07 -10.96 -0.92
C GLY A 32 -14.21 -11.25 0.32
N ASN A 33 -12.88 -11.05 0.26
CA ASN A 33 -11.99 -11.16 1.42
C ASN A 33 -11.77 -9.78 2.02
N LEU A 34 -12.09 -9.59 3.30
CA LEU A 34 -11.87 -8.36 4.06
C LEU A 34 -10.54 -8.44 4.79
N ASN A 35 -9.50 -7.79 4.29
CA ASN A 35 -8.15 -7.89 4.86
C ASN A 35 -7.74 -6.63 5.64
N LEU A 36 -8.12 -6.55 6.90
CA LEU A 36 -7.63 -5.50 7.80
C LEU A 36 -6.13 -5.64 8.14
N GLY A 37 -5.49 -6.70 7.65
CA GLY A 37 -4.05 -6.95 7.82
C GLY A 37 -3.15 -6.20 6.84
N ILE A 38 -3.72 -5.37 5.96
CA ILE A 38 -2.97 -4.68 4.91
C ILE A 38 -1.85 -3.79 5.47
N ALA A 39 -2.05 -3.16 6.62
CA ALA A 39 -1.03 -2.38 7.30
C ALA A 39 0.20 -3.23 7.64
N GLY A 40 -0.01 -4.44 8.17
CA GLY A 40 1.06 -5.41 8.44
C GLY A 40 1.72 -5.92 7.18
N VAL A 41 0.96 -6.16 6.10
CA VAL A 41 1.48 -6.57 4.78
C VAL A 41 2.40 -5.51 4.20
N MET A 42 1.99 -4.24 4.23
CA MET A 42 2.80 -3.12 3.76
C MET A 42 4.10 -3.00 4.58
N TYR A 43 4.00 -3.18 5.89
CA TYR A 43 5.15 -3.11 6.79
C TYR A 43 6.16 -4.23 6.51
N VAL A 44 5.68 -5.48 6.38
CA VAL A 44 6.53 -6.64 6.03
C VAL A 44 7.11 -6.49 4.62
N GLY A 45 6.35 -5.99 3.66
CA GLY A 45 6.86 -5.68 2.32
C GLY A 45 8.02 -4.68 2.37
N GLY A 46 7.87 -3.60 3.14
CA GLY A 46 8.92 -2.60 3.33
C GLY A 46 10.20 -3.20 3.94
N ILE A 47 10.09 -3.89 5.09
CA ILE A 47 11.26 -4.48 5.75
C ILE A 47 11.92 -5.60 4.92
N SER A 48 11.13 -6.40 4.20
CA SER A 48 11.68 -7.44 3.31
C SER A 48 12.51 -6.82 2.20
N GLY A 49 12.05 -5.70 1.62
CA GLY A 49 12.82 -4.94 0.64
C GLY A 49 14.10 -4.34 1.23
N VAL A 50 14.03 -3.82 2.47
CA VAL A 50 15.21 -3.34 3.21
C VAL A 50 16.23 -4.45 3.45
N ILE A 51 15.78 -5.65 3.85
CA ILE A 51 16.65 -6.82 4.05
C ILE A 51 17.37 -7.14 2.74
N GLY A 52 16.63 -7.24 1.62
CA GLY A 52 17.22 -7.51 0.32
C GLY A 52 18.25 -6.46 -0.11
N ALA A 53 17.93 -5.18 0.05
CA ALA A 53 18.81 -4.07 -0.26
C ALA A 53 20.08 -4.11 0.61
N PHE A 54 19.93 -4.29 1.90
CA PHE A 54 21.03 -4.34 2.87
C PHE A 54 22.01 -5.48 2.56
N LEU A 55 21.50 -6.69 2.34
CA LEU A 55 22.33 -7.84 2.01
C LEU A 55 23.08 -7.65 0.69
N TYR A 56 22.45 -7.01 -0.29
CA TYR A 56 23.08 -6.69 -1.56
C TYR A 56 24.16 -5.61 -1.43
N GLU A 57 23.89 -4.52 -0.69
CA GLU A 57 24.90 -3.47 -0.44
C GLU A 57 26.15 -4.06 0.25
N GLN A 58 25.96 -4.96 1.22
CA GLN A 58 27.07 -5.64 1.90
C GLN A 58 27.83 -6.58 0.97
N ALA A 59 27.12 -7.39 0.18
CA ALA A 59 27.74 -8.32 -0.76
C ALA A 59 28.52 -7.62 -1.88
N ALA A 60 28.05 -6.44 -2.30
CA ALA A 60 28.71 -5.62 -3.31
C ALA A 60 29.92 -4.81 -2.79
N GLY A 61 30.16 -4.81 -1.48
CA GLY A 61 31.25 -4.02 -0.88
C GLY A 61 30.99 -2.51 -0.90
N GLY A 62 29.71 -2.10 -0.87
CA GLY A 62 29.27 -0.71 -0.88
C GLY A 62 28.97 -0.15 -2.27
N ALA A 63 28.70 1.15 -2.36
CA ALA A 63 28.20 1.84 -3.56
C ALA A 63 29.02 1.61 -4.83
N ALA A 64 30.35 1.48 -4.72
CA ALA A 64 31.26 1.35 -5.86
C ALA A 64 31.16 -0.01 -6.60
N GLY A 65 30.72 -1.07 -5.91
CA GLY A 65 30.57 -2.43 -6.50
C GLY A 65 29.14 -2.75 -6.95
N MET A 66 28.18 -1.84 -6.77
CA MET A 66 26.77 -2.11 -7.05
C MET A 66 26.44 -2.03 -8.53
N ASN A 67 25.72 -3.04 -9.03
CA ASN A 67 25.07 -2.98 -10.33
C ASN A 67 23.67 -2.38 -10.18
N GLY A 68 23.38 -1.29 -10.91
CA GLY A 68 22.12 -0.57 -10.80
C GLY A 68 20.87 -1.41 -11.06
N PHE A 69 20.94 -2.39 -11.95
CA PHE A 69 19.82 -3.31 -12.20
C PHE A 69 19.55 -4.21 -10.99
N LEU A 70 20.60 -4.81 -10.41
CA LEU A 70 20.46 -5.66 -9.23
C LEU A 70 20.06 -4.86 -7.99
N ALA A 71 20.53 -3.62 -7.86
CA ALA A 71 20.17 -2.69 -6.80
C ALA A 71 18.67 -2.36 -6.75
N ILE A 72 17.97 -2.44 -7.88
CA ILE A 72 16.53 -2.27 -7.97
C ILE A 72 15.82 -3.63 -7.84
N MET A 73 16.29 -4.66 -8.56
CA MET A 73 15.57 -5.93 -8.65
C MET A 73 15.56 -6.73 -7.34
N ILE A 74 16.68 -6.72 -6.58
CA ILE A 74 16.76 -7.49 -5.34
C ILE A 74 15.79 -6.96 -4.27
N PRO A 75 15.74 -5.65 -3.95
CA PRO A 75 14.74 -5.12 -3.02
C PRO A 75 13.30 -5.34 -3.47
N LEU A 76 13.03 -5.18 -4.79
CA LEU A 76 11.71 -5.43 -5.36
C LEU A 76 11.26 -6.88 -5.16
N LEU A 77 12.09 -7.84 -5.56
CA LEU A 77 11.77 -9.27 -5.43
C LEU A 77 11.62 -9.68 -3.96
N SER A 78 12.50 -9.19 -3.08
CA SER A 78 12.41 -9.45 -1.64
C SER A 78 11.12 -8.88 -1.05
N CYS A 79 10.73 -7.67 -1.42
CA CYS A 79 9.47 -7.06 -1.04
C CYS A 79 8.25 -7.87 -1.50
N LEU A 80 8.23 -8.25 -2.79
CA LEU A 80 7.15 -9.06 -3.37
C LEU A 80 7.04 -10.43 -2.69
N LEU A 81 8.17 -11.09 -2.39
CA LEU A 81 8.18 -12.38 -1.69
C LEU A 81 7.67 -12.24 -0.26
N GLY A 82 8.13 -11.26 0.52
CA GLY A 82 7.66 -11.04 1.88
C GLY A 82 6.17 -10.74 1.94
N SER A 83 5.68 -9.90 1.04
CA SER A 83 4.26 -9.57 0.95
C SER A 83 3.40 -10.73 0.46
N LEU A 84 3.92 -11.54 -0.48
CA LEU A 84 3.27 -12.76 -0.95
C LEU A 84 3.09 -13.76 0.18
N LEU A 85 4.13 -13.97 1.01
CA LEU A 85 4.07 -14.89 2.16
C LEU A 85 3.01 -14.42 3.16
N MET A 86 2.90 -13.12 3.43
CA MET A 86 1.84 -12.56 4.26
C MET A 86 0.45 -12.80 3.65
N GLY A 87 0.29 -12.58 2.35
CA GLY A 87 -0.95 -12.84 1.63
C GLY A 87 -1.34 -14.33 1.64
N LEU A 88 -0.38 -15.23 1.46
CA LEU A 88 -0.60 -16.68 1.55
C LEU A 88 -1.01 -17.10 2.95
N LEU A 89 -0.35 -16.59 3.99
CA LEU A 89 -0.72 -16.86 5.38
C LEU A 89 -2.14 -16.40 5.68
N TYR A 90 -2.49 -15.17 5.26
CA TYR A 90 -3.85 -14.66 5.41
C TYR A 90 -4.88 -15.54 4.68
N CYS A 91 -4.62 -15.93 3.42
CA CYS A 91 -5.51 -16.82 2.67
C CYS A 91 -5.64 -18.21 3.30
N PHE A 92 -4.55 -18.77 3.80
CA PHE A 92 -4.60 -20.05 4.51
C PHE A 92 -5.54 -20.00 5.71
N LEU A 93 -5.45 -18.95 6.51
CA LEU A 93 -6.29 -18.77 7.69
C LEU A 93 -7.76 -18.49 7.31
N THR A 94 -8.01 -17.59 6.36
CA THR A 94 -9.38 -17.09 6.09
C THR A 94 -10.13 -17.88 5.02
N VAL A 95 -9.43 -18.39 3.98
CA VAL A 95 -10.07 -19.13 2.88
C VAL A 95 -10.03 -20.64 3.11
N THR A 96 -8.89 -21.17 3.61
CA THR A 96 -8.76 -22.63 3.85
C THR A 96 -9.32 -23.01 5.20
N LEU A 97 -8.89 -22.37 6.30
CA LEU A 97 -9.38 -22.65 7.65
C LEU A 97 -10.68 -21.93 7.99
N ARG A 98 -11.11 -20.99 7.14
CA ARG A 98 -12.39 -20.25 7.31
C ARG A 98 -12.45 -19.45 8.62
N ALA A 99 -11.29 -18.99 9.12
CA ALA A 99 -11.21 -18.16 10.31
C ALA A 99 -11.89 -16.80 10.08
N ASN A 100 -12.29 -16.14 11.17
CA ASN A 100 -12.90 -14.81 11.11
C ASN A 100 -11.92 -13.81 10.49
N GLN A 101 -12.32 -13.18 9.38
CA GLN A 101 -11.48 -12.32 8.56
C GLN A 101 -11.07 -11.04 9.31
N ASN A 102 -11.95 -10.45 10.11
CA ASN A 102 -11.65 -9.26 10.89
C ASN A 102 -10.56 -9.54 11.94
N VAL A 103 -10.76 -10.60 12.74
CA VAL A 103 -9.81 -10.98 13.78
C VAL A 103 -8.46 -11.38 13.18
N THR A 104 -8.47 -12.16 12.09
CA THR A 104 -7.25 -12.56 11.38
C THR A 104 -6.53 -11.35 10.82
N GLY A 105 -7.24 -10.39 10.21
CA GLY A 105 -6.65 -9.17 9.67
C GLY A 105 -5.96 -8.34 10.76
N LEU A 106 -6.63 -8.11 11.89
CA LEU A 106 -6.04 -7.38 13.02
C LEU A 106 -4.79 -8.10 13.58
N ALA A 107 -4.87 -9.43 13.74
CA ALA A 107 -3.73 -10.22 14.17
C ALA A 107 -2.55 -10.12 13.18
N MET A 108 -2.83 -10.16 11.87
CA MET A 108 -1.82 -10.00 10.82
C MET A 108 -1.18 -8.61 10.81
N THR A 109 -1.93 -7.57 11.12
CA THR A 109 -1.36 -6.22 11.29
C THR A 109 -0.36 -6.18 12.45
N THR A 110 -0.78 -6.66 13.64
CA THR A 110 0.09 -6.70 14.82
C THR A 110 1.32 -7.59 14.59
N PHE A 111 1.11 -8.77 14.01
CA PHE A 111 2.21 -9.67 13.64
C PHE A 111 3.18 -9.01 12.65
N GLY A 112 2.66 -8.37 11.59
CA GLY A 112 3.50 -7.75 10.55
C GLY A 112 4.34 -6.60 11.09
N VAL A 113 3.77 -5.74 11.93
CA VAL A 113 4.51 -4.64 12.58
C VAL A 113 5.55 -5.20 13.54
N GLY A 114 5.17 -6.16 14.40
CA GLY A 114 6.10 -6.81 15.34
C GLY A 114 7.25 -7.53 14.63
N PHE A 115 6.95 -8.28 13.57
CA PHE A 115 7.96 -8.96 12.75
C PHE A 115 8.91 -7.95 12.08
N GLY A 116 8.37 -6.88 11.51
CA GLY A 116 9.17 -5.85 10.86
C GLY A 116 10.09 -5.11 11.84
N ASN A 117 9.60 -4.77 13.04
CA ASN A 117 10.41 -4.15 14.09
C ASN A 117 11.50 -5.11 14.61
N PHE A 118 11.18 -6.40 14.77
CA PHE A 118 12.15 -7.42 15.15
C PHE A 118 13.26 -7.56 14.12
N MET A 119 12.92 -7.69 12.84
CA MET A 119 13.89 -7.78 11.75
C MET A 119 14.71 -6.50 11.61
N GLY A 120 14.06 -5.32 11.66
CA GLY A 120 14.74 -4.02 11.66
C GLY A 120 15.72 -3.87 12.81
N GLY A 121 15.31 -4.21 14.04
CA GLY A 121 16.17 -4.20 15.19
C GLY A 121 17.36 -5.18 15.09
N SER A 122 17.15 -6.34 14.49
CA SER A 122 18.21 -7.33 14.25
C SER A 122 19.24 -6.83 13.24
N LEU A 123 18.80 -6.20 12.15
CA LEU A 123 19.69 -5.59 11.16
C LEU A 123 20.48 -4.41 11.74
N ILE A 124 19.86 -3.56 12.57
CA ILE A 124 20.54 -2.46 13.26
C ILE A 124 21.68 -2.98 14.12
N LYS A 125 21.48 -4.08 14.86
CA LYS A 125 22.54 -4.72 15.64
C LYS A 125 23.69 -5.24 14.77
N LEU A 126 23.39 -5.77 13.58
CA LEU A 126 24.39 -6.25 12.64
C LEU A 126 25.25 -5.13 12.05
N THR A 127 24.70 -3.91 11.91
CA THR A 127 25.46 -2.75 11.44
C THR A 127 26.40 -2.18 12.49
N GLY A 128 26.22 -2.54 13.78
CA GLY A 128 26.96 -1.92 14.88
C GLY A 128 26.66 -0.44 15.07
N SER A 129 25.58 0.07 14.48
CA SER A 129 25.19 1.48 14.58
C SER A 129 24.61 1.80 15.96
N GLU A 130 25.02 2.90 16.55
CA GLU A 130 24.42 3.46 17.76
C GLU A 130 23.06 4.10 17.50
N VAL A 131 22.78 4.45 16.24
CA VAL A 131 21.50 5.04 15.82
C VAL A 131 20.50 3.92 15.52
N PRO A 132 19.26 3.96 16.06
CA PRO A 132 18.26 2.93 15.84
C PRO A 132 17.61 3.04 14.45
N SER A 133 18.43 3.12 13.41
CA SER A 133 18.02 3.23 12.02
C SER A 133 19.00 2.55 11.07
N ILE A 134 18.51 2.13 9.90
CA ILE A 134 19.32 1.55 8.82
C ILE A 134 19.27 2.53 7.66
N ALA A 135 20.42 3.00 7.20
CA ALA A 135 20.53 3.86 6.04
C ALA A 135 21.01 3.07 4.82
N LEU A 136 20.22 3.08 3.75
CA LEU A 136 20.46 2.44 2.46
C LEU A 136 20.66 3.51 1.38
N SER A 137 21.57 4.45 1.62
CA SER A 137 21.77 5.62 0.75
C SER A 137 22.21 5.25 -0.67
N ALA A 138 22.99 4.19 -0.81
CA ALA A 138 23.44 3.71 -2.12
C ALA A 138 22.28 3.15 -2.93
N THR A 139 21.48 2.25 -2.37
CA THR A 139 20.28 1.69 -3.02
C THR A 139 19.25 2.78 -3.31
N ASN A 140 19.02 3.71 -2.36
CA ASN A 140 18.07 4.80 -2.53
C ASN A 140 18.36 5.65 -3.79
N SER A 141 19.62 5.91 -4.09
CA SER A 141 20.02 6.71 -5.26
C SER A 141 19.51 6.13 -6.60
N TYR A 142 19.26 4.83 -6.67
CA TYR A 142 18.68 4.17 -7.84
C TYR A 142 17.14 4.24 -7.87
N PHE A 143 16.49 4.26 -6.71
CA PHE A 143 15.02 4.33 -6.59
C PHE A 143 14.49 5.75 -6.78
N SER A 144 15.13 6.74 -6.15
CA SER A 144 14.69 8.15 -6.14
C SER A 144 15.16 8.96 -7.37
N LYS A 145 15.73 8.29 -8.39
CA LYS A 145 16.19 8.97 -9.59
C LYS A 145 15.02 9.57 -10.37
N SER A 146 15.01 10.90 -10.47
CA SER A 146 14.04 11.64 -11.28
C SER A 146 14.20 11.37 -12.78
N LEU A 147 13.12 11.57 -13.55
CA LEU A 147 13.20 11.49 -15.01
C LEU A 147 14.06 12.61 -15.60
N PRO A 148 14.86 12.33 -16.64
CA PRO A 148 15.87 13.29 -17.17
C PRO A 148 15.28 14.57 -17.77
N LEU A 149 13.93 14.64 -17.94
CA LEU A 149 13.23 15.83 -18.42
C LEU A 149 12.70 16.73 -17.28
N ALA A 150 12.81 16.29 -16.00
CA ALA A 150 12.25 17.02 -14.87
C ALA A 150 12.80 18.45 -14.75
N ASP A 151 14.12 18.62 -14.96
CA ASP A 151 14.79 19.91 -14.83
C ASP A 151 14.54 20.85 -16.02
N LYS A 152 14.16 20.31 -17.18
CA LYS A 152 13.96 21.09 -18.41
C LYS A 152 12.58 21.73 -18.53
N LEU A 153 11.57 21.22 -17.81
CA LEU A 153 10.16 21.63 -17.93
C LEU A 153 9.71 22.59 -16.81
N GLY A 154 10.65 23.17 -16.05
CA GLY A 154 10.36 24.13 -14.99
C GLY A 154 9.38 23.58 -13.94
N TRP A 155 8.37 24.38 -13.53
CA TRP A 155 7.39 23.97 -12.51
C TRP A 155 6.58 22.72 -12.88
N PHE A 156 6.29 22.50 -14.17
CA PHE A 156 5.58 21.30 -14.62
C PHE A 156 6.44 20.04 -14.42
N GLY A 157 7.74 20.10 -14.73
CA GLY A 157 8.68 19.01 -14.48
C GLY A 157 8.81 18.69 -13.00
N GLN A 158 8.86 19.70 -12.14
CA GLN A 158 8.93 19.53 -10.69
C GLN A 158 7.66 18.86 -10.11
N ILE A 159 6.48 19.19 -10.65
CA ILE A 159 5.21 18.61 -10.15
C ILE A 159 4.97 17.20 -10.68
N PHE A 160 5.35 16.88 -11.93
CA PHE A 160 4.95 15.63 -12.58
C PHE A 160 6.08 14.65 -12.87
N LEU A 161 7.36 15.11 -12.95
CA LEU A 161 8.46 14.29 -13.43
C LEU A 161 9.61 14.13 -12.42
N SER A 162 9.49 14.65 -11.19
CA SER A 162 10.53 14.63 -10.17
C SER A 162 10.50 13.43 -9.23
N TYR A 163 9.71 12.39 -9.55
CA TYR A 163 9.54 11.22 -8.69
C TYR A 163 10.36 10.03 -9.16
N GLY A 164 10.64 9.12 -8.23
CA GLY A 164 11.20 7.82 -8.54
C GLY A 164 10.23 6.96 -9.37
N PHE A 165 10.78 5.96 -10.05
CA PHE A 165 10.00 5.10 -10.97
C PHE A 165 8.82 4.37 -10.28
N LEU A 166 8.92 4.08 -8.98
CA LEU A 166 7.84 3.43 -8.22
C LEU A 166 6.57 4.28 -8.16
N ALA A 167 6.70 5.62 -8.16
CA ALA A 167 5.52 6.49 -8.17
C ALA A 167 4.71 6.32 -9.46
N TYR A 168 5.38 6.26 -10.61
CA TYR A 168 4.72 6.02 -11.90
C TYR A 168 4.18 4.60 -12.00
N LEU A 169 4.91 3.63 -11.45
CA LEU A 169 4.48 2.23 -11.36
C LEU A 169 3.18 2.11 -10.55
N ALA A 170 3.05 2.85 -9.44
CA ALA A 170 1.82 2.86 -8.62
C ALA A 170 0.60 3.30 -9.44
N VAL A 171 0.74 4.42 -10.17
CA VAL A 171 -0.33 4.93 -11.03
C VAL A 171 -0.65 3.93 -12.15
N ALA A 172 0.37 3.37 -12.81
CA ALA A 172 0.18 2.36 -13.85
C ALA A 172 -0.55 1.12 -13.32
N ILE A 173 -0.14 0.58 -12.16
CA ILE A 173 -0.81 -0.58 -11.52
C ILE A 173 -2.26 -0.26 -11.16
N ALA A 174 -2.55 0.93 -10.62
CA ALA A 174 -3.91 1.34 -10.29
C ALA A 174 -4.81 1.41 -11.53
N LEU A 175 -4.31 1.96 -12.64
CA LEU A 175 -5.03 2.04 -13.90
C LEU A 175 -5.22 0.66 -14.54
N ILE A 176 -4.19 -0.20 -14.50
CA ILE A 176 -4.28 -1.60 -14.99
C ILE A 176 -5.29 -2.38 -14.15
N ALA A 177 -5.25 -2.26 -12.82
CA ALA A 177 -6.22 -2.91 -11.94
C ALA A 177 -7.65 -2.46 -12.23
N ALA A 178 -7.87 -1.16 -12.44
CA ALA A 178 -9.17 -0.62 -12.84
C ALA A 178 -9.64 -1.18 -14.19
N TYR A 179 -8.74 -1.25 -15.16
CA TYR A 179 -9.04 -1.82 -16.48
C TYR A 179 -9.38 -3.31 -16.39
N VAL A 180 -8.56 -4.10 -15.66
CA VAL A 180 -8.79 -5.54 -15.46
C VAL A 180 -10.13 -5.78 -14.78
N LEU A 181 -10.44 -5.07 -13.70
CA LEU A 181 -11.69 -5.21 -12.97
C LEU A 181 -12.92 -4.88 -13.84
N LYS A 182 -12.80 -3.90 -14.75
CA LYS A 182 -13.94 -3.42 -15.54
C LYS A 182 -14.12 -4.15 -16.86
N HIS A 183 -13.04 -4.50 -17.58
CA HIS A 183 -13.09 -4.89 -18.99
C HIS A 183 -12.63 -6.33 -19.27
N THR A 184 -12.19 -7.10 -18.27
CA THR A 184 -11.71 -8.46 -18.50
C THR A 184 -12.62 -9.53 -17.91
N ARG A 185 -12.54 -10.77 -18.45
CA ARG A 185 -13.24 -11.94 -17.90
C ARG A 185 -12.76 -12.26 -16.49
N VAL A 186 -11.46 -12.09 -16.20
CA VAL A 186 -10.89 -12.30 -14.87
C VAL A 186 -11.51 -11.34 -13.86
N GLY A 187 -11.63 -10.05 -14.20
CA GLY A 187 -12.29 -9.06 -13.34
C GLY A 187 -13.79 -9.32 -13.15
N LEU A 188 -14.48 -9.83 -14.20
CA LEU A 188 -15.88 -10.23 -14.07
C LEU A 188 -16.05 -11.39 -13.09
N HIS A 189 -15.25 -12.47 -13.26
CA HIS A 189 -15.27 -13.61 -12.34
C HIS A 189 -14.91 -13.21 -10.91
N LEU A 190 -13.90 -12.35 -10.74
CA LEU A 190 -13.51 -11.85 -9.43
C LEU A 190 -14.67 -11.12 -8.73
N ARG A 191 -15.36 -10.23 -9.44
CA ARG A 191 -16.52 -9.51 -8.89
C ARG A 191 -17.70 -10.45 -8.59
N SER A 192 -17.95 -11.46 -9.45
CA SER A 192 -19.01 -12.43 -9.19
C SER A 192 -18.74 -13.28 -7.94
N VAL A 193 -17.46 -13.65 -7.69
CA VAL A 193 -17.01 -14.32 -6.46
C VAL A 193 -17.25 -13.44 -5.23
N GLY A 194 -16.99 -12.13 -5.33
CA GLY A 194 -17.23 -11.20 -4.23
C GLY A 194 -18.70 -10.87 -3.99
N GLU A 195 -19.55 -10.87 -5.03
CA GLU A 195 -20.98 -10.59 -4.88
C GLU A 195 -21.76 -11.82 -4.37
N ASN A 196 -21.55 -12.97 -5.01
CA ASN A 196 -22.22 -14.23 -4.64
C ASN A 196 -21.33 -15.43 -4.97
N PRO A 197 -20.54 -15.92 -4.00
CA PRO A 197 -19.62 -17.03 -4.22
C PRO A 197 -20.36 -18.36 -4.53
N GLN A 198 -21.58 -18.56 -4.00
CA GLN A 198 -22.37 -19.76 -4.27
C GLN A 198 -22.82 -19.81 -5.73
N THR A 199 -23.34 -18.69 -6.26
CA THR A 199 -23.71 -18.58 -7.67
C THR A 199 -22.50 -18.68 -8.59
N ALA A 200 -21.36 -18.10 -8.20
CA ALA A 200 -20.10 -18.19 -8.96
C ALA A 200 -19.62 -19.66 -9.05
N ASP A 201 -19.64 -20.40 -7.95
CA ASP A 201 -19.27 -21.83 -7.93
C ASP A 201 -20.25 -22.67 -8.75
N ALA A 202 -21.56 -22.39 -8.70
CA ALA A 202 -22.56 -23.06 -9.53
C ALA A 202 -22.34 -22.83 -11.04
N ALA A 203 -21.77 -21.66 -11.40
CA ALA A 203 -21.37 -21.35 -12.77
C ALA A 203 -19.99 -21.93 -13.16
N GLY A 204 -19.36 -22.75 -12.31
CA GLY A 204 -18.07 -23.40 -12.56
C GLY A 204 -16.83 -22.54 -12.28
N ILE A 205 -17.00 -21.41 -11.58
CA ILE A 205 -15.88 -20.53 -11.19
C ILE A 205 -15.27 -21.06 -9.89
N ASP A 206 -13.97 -21.32 -9.89
CA ASP A 206 -13.25 -21.76 -8.67
C ASP A 206 -13.08 -20.59 -7.67
N VAL A 207 -14.00 -20.50 -6.73
CA VAL A 207 -14.06 -19.43 -5.71
C VAL A 207 -12.78 -19.37 -4.89
N LYS A 208 -12.22 -20.52 -4.46
CA LYS A 208 -11.00 -20.56 -3.64
C LYS A 208 -9.81 -19.99 -4.41
N LYS A 209 -9.62 -20.43 -5.65
CA LYS A 209 -8.55 -19.96 -6.52
C LYS A 209 -8.61 -18.43 -6.73
N TYR A 210 -9.79 -17.89 -7.02
CA TYR A 210 -9.96 -16.45 -7.22
C TYR A 210 -9.67 -15.64 -5.94
N LYS A 211 -10.14 -16.11 -4.78
CA LYS A 211 -9.83 -15.49 -3.49
C LYS A 211 -8.32 -15.51 -3.19
N TYR A 212 -7.64 -16.65 -3.38
CA TYR A 212 -6.19 -16.77 -3.19
C TYR A 212 -5.41 -15.84 -4.12
N VAL A 213 -5.67 -15.91 -5.42
CA VAL A 213 -4.94 -15.11 -6.42
C VAL A 213 -5.13 -13.62 -6.17
N ALA A 214 -6.37 -13.18 -5.93
CA ALA A 214 -6.67 -11.78 -5.69
C ALA A 214 -5.97 -11.24 -4.43
N THR A 215 -6.02 -11.99 -3.34
CA THR A 215 -5.39 -11.59 -2.08
C THR A 215 -3.86 -11.61 -2.17
N CYS A 216 -3.27 -12.63 -2.81
CA CYS A 216 -1.82 -12.70 -2.99
C CYS A 216 -1.31 -11.55 -3.89
N VAL A 217 -1.95 -11.31 -5.02
CA VAL A 217 -1.60 -10.18 -5.91
C VAL A 217 -1.84 -8.84 -5.21
N GLY A 218 -2.97 -8.70 -4.50
CA GLY A 218 -3.28 -7.52 -3.71
C GLY A 218 -2.22 -7.25 -2.64
N SER A 219 -1.79 -8.29 -1.92
CA SER A 219 -0.72 -8.19 -0.91
C SER A 219 0.62 -7.79 -1.51
N MET A 220 1.00 -8.34 -2.66
CA MET A 220 2.23 -7.95 -3.36
C MET A 220 2.20 -6.47 -3.78
N ILE A 221 1.07 -6.00 -4.32
CA ILE A 221 0.90 -4.58 -4.69
C ILE A 221 0.99 -3.70 -3.45
N ALA A 222 0.30 -4.05 -2.37
CA ALA A 222 0.33 -3.29 -1.13
C ALA A 222 1.74 -3.22 -0.51
N GLY A 223 2.49 -4.32 -0.55
CA GLY A 223 3.87 -4.38 -0.08
C GLY A 223 4.80 -3.40 -0.78
N LEU A 224 4.60 -3.16 -2.09
CA LEU A 224 5.33 -2.12 -2.82
C LEU A 224 5.13 -0.72 -2.22
N GLY A 225 3.99 -0.46 -1.59
CA GLY A 225 3.75 0.77 -0.84
C GLY A 225 4.68 0.92 0.37
N GLY A 226 4.97 -0.19 1.06
CA GLY A 226 5.97 -0.21 2.15
C GLY A 226 7.39 0.02 1.63
N LEU A 227 7.77 -0.62 0.51
CA LEU A 227 9.07 -0.40 -0.12
C LEU A 227 9.24 1.05 -0.62
N TYR A 228 8.21 1.61 -1.26
CA TYR A 228 8.21 3.00 -1.70
C TYR A 228 8.39 3.95 -0.51
N TYR A 229 7.71 3.68 0.59
CA TYR A 229 7.85 4.50 1.78
C TYR A 229 9.31 4.57 2.25
N VAL A 230 10.01 3.44 2.32
CA VAL A 230 11.41 3.41 2.77
C VAL A 230 12.33 4.05 1.74
N MET A 231 12.20 3.68 0.47
CA MET A 231 13.14 4.09 -0.57
C MET A 231 12.95 5.54 -1.01
N ASP A 232 11.71 5.98 -1.29
CA ASP A 232 11.45 7.33 -1.80
C ASP A 232 11.10 8.33 -0.70
N TYR A 233 10.13 7.99 0.19
CA TYR A 233 9.66 8.94 1.20
C TYR A 233 10.68 9.14 2.33
N ALA A 234 11.23 8.05 2.88
CA ALA A 234 12.21 8.08 3.97
C ALA A 234 13.66 8.14 3.47
N CYS A 235 13.88 8.38 2.16
CA CYS A 235 15.20 8.53 1.55
C CYS A 235 16.15 7.36 1.88
N GLY A 236 15.66 6.13 1.83
CA GLY A 236 16.42 4.91 2.10
C GLY A 236 16.67 4.64 3.59
N VAL A 237 16.00 5.35 4.49
CA VAL A 237 16.16 5.15 5.94
C VAL A 237 15.01 4.32 6.48
N TRP A 238 15.35 3.17 7.09
CA TRP A 238 14.43 2.40 7.91
C TRP A 238 14.57 2.77 9.38
N SER A 239 13.46 3.03 10.04
CA SER A 239 13.37 3.11 11.50
C SER A 239 12.10 2.40 11.97
N ASN A 240 12.14 1.85 13.18
CA ASN A 240 10.97 1.15 13.73
C ASN A 240 9.79 2.11 13.91
N ASP A 241 8.60 1.62 13.66
CA ASP A 241 7.31 2.34 13.76
C ASP A 241 7.17 3.61 12.89
N ALA A 242 8.16 3.93 12.04
CA ALA A 242 8.13 5.12 11.19
C ALA A 242 7.02 5.11 10.12
N PHE A 243 6.54 3.93 9.73
CA PHE A 243 5.46 3.81 8.74
C PHE A 243 4.12 4.39 9.26
N GLY A 244 3.90 4.37 10.59
CA GLY A 244 2.73 4.95 11.25
C GLY A 244 1.41 4.39 10.74
N ASP A 245 0.40 5.27 10.67
CA ASP A 245 -1.00 4.88 10.33
C ASP A 245 -1.29 4.75 8.84
N ARG A 246 -0.27 4.77 7.96
CA ARG A 246 -0.46 4.77 6.50
C ARG A 246 -1.22 3.55 5.98
N GLY A 247 -1.04 2.40 6.60
CA GLY A 247 -1.79 1.20 6.24
C GLY A 247 -3.29 1.33 6.55
N TRP A 248 -3.64 1.93 7.68
CA TRP A 248 -5.03 2.21 8.04
C TRP A 248 -5.66 3.27 7.13
N LEU A 249 -4.90 4.29 6.75
CA LEU A 249 -5.33 5.27 5.76
C LEU A 249 -5.55 4.65 4.38
N ALA A 250 -4.78 3.62 4.01
CA ALA A 250 -5.00 2.89 2.77
C ALA A 250 -6.34 2.15 2.78
N ILE A 251 -6.75 1.54 3.90
CA ILE A 251 -8.08 0.93 4.07
C ILE A 251 -9.18 2.00 3.97
N ALA A 252 -9.01 3.12 4.69
CA ALA A 252 -9.93 4.24 4.60
C ALA A 252 -10.10 4.74 3.16
N LEU A 253 -9.00 4.75 2.40
CA LEU A 253 -9.00 5.17 1.00
C LEU A 253 -9.79 4.21 0.10
N VAL A 254 -9.79 2.89 0.35
CA VAL A 254 -10.62 1.91 -0.40
C VAL A 254 -12.09 2.28 -0.28
N ILE A 255 -12.53 2.57 0.94
CA ILE A 255 -13.93 2.97 1.22
C ILE A 255 -14.25 4.30 0.53
N PHE A 256 -13.33 5.30 0.64
CA PHE A 256 -13.48 6.60 0.01
C PHE A 256 -13.61 6.50 -1.51
N THR A 257 -12.83 5.63 -2.15
CA THR A 257 -12.81 5.44 -3.60
C THR A 257 -13.90 4.50 -4.11
N VAL A 258 -14.71 3.98 -3.19
CA VAL A 258 -15.84 3.09 -3.54
C VAL A 258 -15.35 1.88 -4.35
N TRP A 259 -14.25 1.27 -3.90
CA TRP A 259 -13.62 0.11 -4.56
C TRP A 259 -13.28 0.33 -6.05
N LYS A 260 -12.94 1.57 -6.44
CA LYS A 260 -12.57 1.93 -7.81
C LYS A 260 -11.12 2.44 -7.86
N PRO A 261 -10.13 1.62 -8.29
CA PRO A 261 -8.71 2.01 -8.27
C PRO A 261 -8.38 3.25 -9.10
N ASN A 262 -9.12 3.51 -10.18
CA ASN A 262 -8.93 4.72 -10.99
C ASN A 262 -9.23 6.02 -10.21
N ILE A 263 -10.25 6.00 -9.36
CA ILE A 263 -10.55 7.11 -8.44
C ILE A 263 -9.46 7.19 -7.36
N GLY A 264 -8.89 6.03 -7.00
CA GLY A 264 -7.79 5.91 -6.03
C GLY A 264 -6.60 6.80 -6.33
N VAL A 265 -6.27 7.01 -7.60
CA VAL A 265 -5.14 7.87 -8.00
C VAL A 265 -5.32 9.31 -7.51
N LEU A 266 -6.45 9.94 -7.81
CA LEU A 266 -6.72 11.32 -7.35
C LEU A 266 -6.96 11.38 -5.86
N ALA A 267 -7.68 10.41 -5.32
CA ALA A 267 -8.00 10.35 -3.90
C ALA A 267 -6.75 10.14 -3.03
N SER A 268 -5.78 9.33 -3.47
CA SER A 268 -4.52 9.14 -2.73
C SER A 268 -3.70 10.43 -2.64
N PHE A 269 -3.67 11.24 -3.71
CA PHE A 269 -2.98 12.54 -3.69
C PHE A 269 -3.70 13.53 -2.78
N LEU A 270 -5.04 13.54 -2.80
CA LEU A 270 -5.84 14.34 -1.88
C LEU A 270 -5.56 13.94 -0.41
N PHE A 271 -5.60 12.64 -0.10
CA PHE A 271 -5.33 12.14 1.25
C PHE A 271 -3.88 12.38 1.68
N GLY A 272 -2.92 12.21 0.77
CA GLY A 272 -1.52 12.58 1.01
C GLY A 272 -1.38 14.05 1.38
N GLY A 273 -2.07 14.94 0.66
CA GLY A 273 -2.12 16.37 0.96
C GLY A 273 -2.75 16.68 2.30
N LEU A 274 -3.91 16.08 2.60
CA LEU A 274 -4.59 16.25 3.90
C LEU A 274 -3.72 15.77 5.06
N TYR A 275 -2.99 14.65 4.87
CA TYR A 275 -2.10 14.10 5.89
C TYR A 275 -0.95 15.04 6.23
N ILE A 276 -0.32 15.68 5.23
CA ILE A 276 0.81 16.58 5.46
C ILE A 276 0.38 18.03 5.75
N LEU A 277 -0.89 18.36 5.67
CA LEU A 277 -1.39 19.73 5.83
C LEU A 277 -0.93 20.38 7.14
N HIS A 278 -0.83 19.58 8.22
CA HIS A 278 -0.36 20.04 9.52
C HIS A 278 1.08 20.56 9.51
N ILE A 279 1.93 20.13 8.55
CA ILE A 279 3.33 20.56 8.41
C ILE A 279 3.41 21.98 7.83
N PHE A 280 2.42 22.36 7.01
CA PHE A 280 2.36 23.65 6.34
C PHE A 280 1.65 24.74 7.16
N LEU A 281 1.29 24.43 8.41
CA LEU A 281 0.73 25.43 9.33
C LEU A 281 1.81 26.42 9.80
N PRO A 282 1.45 27.66 10.12
CA PRO A 282 2.40 28.68 10.60
C PRO A 282 3.18 28.22 11.84
N SER A 283 4.45 28.69 11.95
CA SER A 283 5.41 28.33 13.03
C SER A 283 4.94 28.81 14.38
N GLY A 284 3.91 29.01 14.83
CA GLY A 284 3.37 29.40 16.16
C GLY A 284 2.10 28.63 16.51
N THR A 285 1.68 27.71 15.63
CA THR A 285 0.45 26.96 15.83
C THR A 285 0.60 26.00 17.01
N ASN A 286 -0.36 26.05 17.94
CA ASN A 286 -0.40 25.19 19.12
C ASN A 286 -0.41 23.69 18.70
N LEU A 287 0.27 22.85 19.50
CA LEU A 287 0.35 21.39 19.29
C LEU A 287 -1.04 20.76 19.15
N ALA A 288 -2.00 21.18 19.99
CA ALA A 288 -3.38 20.70 19.92
C ALA A 288 -4.04 20.95 18.57
N VAL A 289 -3.79 22.09 17.94
CA VAL A 289 -4.32 22.43 16.60
C VAL A 289 -3.65 21.55 15.55
N LYS A 290 -2.34 21.28 15.64
CA LYS A 290 -1.65 20.35 14.72
C LYS A 290 -2.22 18.95 14.78
N GLU A 291 -2.52 18.44 15.98
CA GLU A 291 -3.16 17.13 16.14
C GLU A 291 -4.57 17.10 15.54
N LEU A 292 -5.33 18.20 15.69
CA LEU A 292 -6.65 18.33 15.06
C LEU A 292 -6.56 18.23 13.52
N TYR A 293 -5.53 18.83 12.90
CA TYR A 293 -5.32 18.74 11.45
C TYR A 293 -4.95 17.31 11.00
N LYS A 294 -4.27 16.53 11.82
CA LYS A 294 -4.00 15.10 11.51
C LYS A 294 -5.28 14.25 11.47
N MET A 295 -6.35 14.69 12.13
CA MET A 295 -7.64 13.99 12.09
C MET A 295 -8.42 14.22 10.79
N ILE A 296 -8.10 15.27 10.01
CA ILE A 296 -8.88 15.67 8.82
C ILE A 296 -9.09 14.52 7.82
N PRO A 297 -8.07 13.68 7.45
CA PRO A 297 -8.29 12.56 6.52
C PRO A 297 -9.37 11.59 7.01
N TYR A 298 -9.41 11.32 8.30
CA TYR A 298 -10.41 10.41 8.89
C TYR A 298 -11.80 11.04 8.93
N VAL A 299 -11.90 12.34 9.26
CA VAL A 299 -13.17 13.08 9.21
C VAL A 299 -13.73 13.11 7.79
N VAL A 300 -12.89 13.36 6.80
CA VAL A 300 -13.29 13.32 5.38
C VAL A 300 -13.79 11.93 5.01
N THR A 301 -13.14 10.85 5.47
CA THR A 301 -13.60 9.47 5.24
C THR A 301 -14.99 9.23 5.84
N ILE A 302 -15.24 9.70 7.07
CA ILE A 302 -16.55 9.58 7.72
C ILE A 302 -17.63 10.32 6.92
N ILE A 303 -17.34 11.53 6.47
CA ILE A 303 -18.28 12.34 5.66
C ILE A 303 -18.63 11.60 4.35
N VAL A 304 -17.62 11.02 3.68
CA VAL A 304 -17.86 10.26 2.45
C VAL A 304 -18.67 8.99 2.71
N LEU A 305 -18.40 8.27 3.81
CA LEU A 305 -19.21 7.14 4.23
C LEU A 305 -20.69 7.52 4.43
N ILE A 306 -20.96 8.63 5.10
CA ILE A 306 -22.32 9.13 5.29
C ILE A 306 -22.98 9.41 3.93
N ILE A 307 -22.29 10.14 3.04
CA ILE A 307 -22.81 10.50 1.72
C ILE A 307 -23.09 9.25 0.87
N THR A 308 -22.18 8.29 0.86
CA THR A 308 -22.33 7.05 0.08
C THR A 308 -23.46 6.17 0.63
N SER A 309 -23.61 6.09 1.96
CA SER A 309 -24.70 5.38 2.63
C SER A 309 -26.07 5.98 2.32
N VAL A 310 -26.19 7.30 2.38
CA VAL A 310 -27.46 8.00 2.07
C VAL A 310 -27.85 7.85 0.60
N ARG A 311 -26.88 7.86 -0.32
CA ARG A 311 -27.15 7.71 -1.75
C ARG A 311 -27.49 6.29 -2.19
N SER A 312 -27.21 5.26 -1.39
CA SER A 312 -27.59 3.82 -1.54
C SER A 312 -27.46 3.23 -2.96
N LYS A 313 -26.57 3.74 -3.82
CA LYS A 313 -26.33 3.16 -5.13
C LYS A 313 -25.56 1.85 -4.98
N ARG A 314 -26.10 0.73 -5.47
CA ARG A 314 -25.50 -0.61 -5.38
C ARG A 314 -24.07 -0.68 -5.94
N GLU A 315 -23.78 0.11 -6.98
CA GLU A 315 -22.44 0.20 -7.57
C GLU A 315 -21.36 0.78 -6.64
N ASN A 316 -21.79 1.48 -5.59
CA ASN A 316 -20.94 2.18 -4.64
C ASN A 316 -20.91 1.49 -3.27
N GLN A 317 -21.41 0.26 -3.18
CA GLN A 317 -21.38 -0.54 -1.97
C GLN A 317 -20.25 -1.57 -2.00
N PRO A 318 -19.80 -2.06 -0.83
CA PRO A 318 -18.87 -3.18 -0.78
C PRO A 318 -19.49 -4.42 -1.46
N PRO A 319 -18.64 -5.38 -1.90
CA PRO A 319 -19.15 -6.67 -2.36
C PRO A 319 -20.06 -7.33 -1.31
N ALA A 320 -21.18 -7.93 -1.74
CA ALA A 320 -22.19 -8.44 -0.82
C ALA A 320 -21.68 -9.56 0.11
N SER A 321 -20.68 -10.35 -0.32
CA SER A 321 -20.07 -11.40 0.49
C SER A 321 -18.79 -10.96 1.21
N LEU A 322 -18.52 -9.65 1.29
CA LEU A 322 -17.31 -9.15 1.92
C LEU A 322 -17.25 -9.54 3.40
N GLY A 323 -16.16 -10.17 3.82
CA GLY A 323 -15.96 -10.60 5.21
C GLY A 323 -16.67 -11.91 5.58
N LEU A 324 -17.47 -12.49 4.68
CA LEU A 324 -18.18 -13.73 4.93
C LEU A 324 -17.35 -14.94 4.49
N PRO A 325 -17.25 -15.99 5.34
CA PRO A 325 -16.63 -17.24 4.94
C PRO A 325 -17.50 -17.96 3.90
N TYR A 326 -16.86 -18.66 2.95
CA TYR A 326 -17.56 -19.44 1.94
C TYR A 326 -17.53 -20.94 2.26
N PHE A 327 -18.71 -21.55 2.32
CA PHE A 327 -18.91 -22.98 2.54
C PHE A 327 -19.56 -23.60 1.29
N ARG A 328 -18.86 -24.51 0.64
CA ARG A 328 -19.37 -25.20 -0.55
C ARG A 328 -20.55 -26.13 -0.24
N GLU A 329 -20.59 -26.62 0.99
CA GLU A 329 -21.57 -27.63 1.47
C GLU A 329 -22.91 -27.01 1.88
N GLU A 330 -23.00 -25.68 2.00
CA GLU A 330 -24.22 -24.94 2.37
C GLU A 330 -24.95 -24.39 1.14
N ARG A 331 -25.05 -25.20 0.09
CA ARG A 331 -25.78 -24.82 -1.13
C ARG A 331 -27.27 -24.89 -0.97
#